data_3bd5391852274d5c82d100b91ba61809
#
_entry.id   3bd5391852274d5c82d100b91ba61809
#
_cell.length_a   1.000
_cell.length_b   1.000
_cell.length_c   1.000
_cell.angle_alpha   90.00
_cell.angle_beta   90.00
_cell.angle_gamma   90.00
#
_symmetry.space_group_name_H-M   'P 1'
#
loop_
_entity.id
_entity.type
_entity.pdbx_description
1 polymer ?
#
loop_
_entity_poly.entity_id
_entity_poly.type
_entity_poly.pdbx_seq_one_letter_code
_entity_poly.pdbx_strand_id
1 'polypeptide(L)'
;MTFERDNIAAMDGYVSGEQPKDPNTTKLNTNENPYPPTPEIGQVISGFNADKLRRYPPPDADDFRDTAAALHQIDRNNIIVTRGGDELLRLMLTTFVDPGQPIGI
;
A
#
# COMPACT_ATOMS: atom_id res chain seq x y z
N MET A 1 -1.08 30.25 -13.73
CA MET A 1 -0.97 29.19 -14.75
C MET A 1 -0.94 27.88 -14.02
N THR A 2 -1.89 27.00 -14.26
CA THR A 2 -1.87 25.61 -13.79
C THR A 2 -1.14 24.78 -14.84
N PHE A 3 -0.35 23.82 -14.42
CA PHE A 3 0.40 22.93 -15.31
C PHE A 3 -0.28 21.58 -15.49
N GLU A 4 -1.34 21.34 -14.71
CA GLU A 4 -2.13 20.11 -14.75
C GLU A 4 -3.01 20.07 -16.00
N ARG A 5 -3.30 18.87 -16.49
CA ARG A 5 -4.29 18.65 -17.51
C ARG A 5 -5.68 19.04 -16.98
N ASP A 6 -6.54 19.58 -17.85
CA ASP A 6 -7.86 20.10 -17.46
C ASP A 6 -8.71 19.10 -16.66
N ASN A 7 -8.68 17.82 -17.04
CA ASN A 7 -9.39 16.76 -16.32
C ASN A 7 -8.82 16.48 -14.92
N ILE A 8 -7.55 16.76 -14.71
CA ILE A 8 -6.90 16.61 -13.38
C ILE A 8 -7.20 17.85 -12.54
N ALA A 9 -7.13 19.03 -13.14
CA ALA A 9 -7.45 20.30 -12.47
C ALA A 9 -8.92 20.38 -12.00
N ALA A 10 -9.82 19.65 -12.68
CA ALA A 10 -11.24 19.56 -12.32
C ALA A 10 -11.56 18.50 -11.25
N MET A 11 -10.58 17.71 -10.81
CA MET A 11 -10.79 16.68 -9.78
C MET A 11 -10.68 17.28 -8.38
N ASP A 12 -11.59 16.90 -7.50
CA ASP A 12 -11.43 17.13 -6.07
C ASP A 12 -10.33 16.22 -5.51
N GLY A 13 -9.48 16.80 -4.66
CA GLY A 13 -8.43 16.04 -3.98
C GLY A 13 -9.01 15.06 -2.95
N TYR A 14 -8.24 14.03 -2.63
CA TYR A 14 -8.59 13.12 -1.55
C TYR A 14 -8.66 13.86 -0.21
N VAL A 15 -9.79 13.68 0.48
CA VAL A 15 -9.98 14.19 1.84
C VAL A 15 -9.83 13.01 2.80
N SER A 16 -8.80 13.05 3.64
CA SER A 16 -8.59 12.01 4.65
C SER A 16 -9.70 12.03 5.70
N GLY A 17 -10.01 10.87 6.26
CA GLY A 17 -10.89 10.80 7.43
C GLY A 17 -10.34 11.60 8.61
N GLU A 18 -11.22 12.00 9.53
CA GLU A 18 -10.85 12.74 10.73
C GLU A 18 -9.70 12.08 11.48
N GLN A 19 -8.72 12.91 11.89
CA GLN A 19 -7.58 12.50 12.70
C GLN A 19 -7.70 13.18 14.08
N PRO A 20 -8.37 12.56 15.05
CA PRO A 20 -8.57 13.16 16.37
C PRO A 20 -7.23 13.32 17.09
N LYS A 21 -7.05 14.48 17.73
CA LYS A 21 -5.85 14.79 18.53
C LYS A 21 -6.01 14.41 20.00
N ASP A 22 -7.23 14.24 20.47
CA ASP A 22 -7.51 13.81 21.85
C ASP A 22 -7.24 12.30 21.96
N PRO A 23 -6.29 11.86 22.81
CA PRO A 23 -5.96 10.45 23.00
C PRO A 23 -7.10 9.61 23.59
N ASN A 24 -8.11 10.24 24.17
CA ASN A 24 -9.28 9.54 24.71
C ASN A 24 -10.37 9.28 23.65
N THR A 25 -10.21 9.81 22.45
CA THR A 25 -11.17 9.59 21.35
C THR A 25 -11.01 8.19 20.80
N THR A 26 -12.08 7.42 20.79
CA THR A 26 -12.12 6.13 20.12
C THR A 26 -12.25 6.35 18.62
N LYS A 27 -11.19 6.07 17.85
CA LYS A 27 -11.15 6.22 16.41
C LYS A 27 -11.71 4.95 15.74
N LEU A 28 -12.82 5.07 15.03
CA LEU A 28 -13.50 3.96 14.34
C LEU A 28 -13.52 4.13 12.82
N ASN A 29 -12.89 5.18 12.29
CA ASN A 29 -12.75 5.41 10.86
C ASN A 29 -11.46 4.77 10.33
N THR A 30 -11.31 4.72 8.99
CA THR A 30 -10.11 4.28 8.26
C THR A 30 -9.70 2.80 8.45
N ASN A 31 -10.56 1.95 9.01
CA ASN A 31 -10.35 0.50 9.16
C ASN A 31 -9.01 0.11 9.80
N GLU A 32 -8.53 0.90 10.76
CA GLU A 32 -7.30 0.58 11.49
C GLU A 32 -7.49 -0.66 12.38
N ASN A 33 -6.48 -1.51 12.40
CA ASN A 33 -6.49 -2.66 13.29
C ASN A 33 -6.32 -2.20 14.75
N PRO A 34 -7.26 -2.50 15.66
CA PRO A 34 -7.16 -2.11 17.07
C PRO A 34 -6.09 -2.89 17.85
N TYR A 35 -5.61 -4.00 17.31
CA TYR A 35 -4.60 -4.82 17.96
C TYR A 35 -3.19 -4.42 17.49
N PRO A 36 -2.23 -4.28 18.42
CA PRO A 36 -0.85 -4.02 18.05
C PRO A 36 -0.26 -5.22 17.27
N PRO A 37 0.76 -4.98 16.44
CA PRO A 37 1.51 -6.08 15.84
C PRO A 37 2.20 -6.93 16.90
N THR A 38 2.61 -8.14 16.54
CA THR A 38 3.35 -9.01 17.45
C THR A 38 4.69 -8.40 17.87
N PRO A 39 5.20 -8.71 19.09
CA PRO A 39 6.46 -8.15 19.58
C PRO A 39 7.67 -8.40 18.65
N GLU A 40 7.64 -9.48 17.87
CA GLU A 40 8.69 -9.83 16.91
C GLU A 40 8.87 -8.74 15.84
N ILE A 41 7.79 -8.07 15.45
CA ILE A 41 7.85 -6.95 14.50
C ILE A 41 8.71 -5.81 15.07
N GLY A 42 8.52 -5.49 16.35
CA GLY A 42 9.36 -4.49 17.04
C GLY A 42 10.84 -4.88 17.05
N GLN A 43 11.15 -6.16 17.26
CA GLN A 43 12.53 -6.68 17.25
C GLN A 43 13.15 -6.57 15.84
N VAL A 44 12.41 -6.93 14.79
CA VAL A 44 12.87 -6.82 13.39
C VAL A 44 13.18 -5.37 13.03
N ILE A 45 12.28 -4.43 13.39
CA ILE A 45 12.48 -3.00 13.13
C ILE A 45 13.70 -2.47 13.89
N SER A 46 13.83 -2.81 15.17
CA SER A 46 14.96 -2.35 16.00
C SER A 46 16.30 -2.93 15.57
N GLY A 47 16.30 -4.17 15.04
CA GLY A 47 17.49 -4.84 14.53
C GLY A 47 17.85 -4.49 13.08
N PHE A 48 17.06 -3.64 12.42
CA PHE A 48 17.31 -3.30 11.04
C PHE A 48 18.57 -2.46 10.87
N ASN A 49 19.49 -2.93 10.02
CA ASN A 49 20.69 -2.17 9.70
C ASN A 49 20.37 -1.03 8.71
N ALA A 50 20.38 0.20 9.20
CA ALA A 50 20.09 1.41 8.40
C ALA A 50 21.06 1.61 7.21
N ASP A 51 22.28 1.05 7.25
CA ASP A 51 23.21 1.12 6.10
C ASP A 51 22.65 0.46 4.84
N LYS A 52 21.75 -0.52 4.99
CA LYS A 52 21.06 -1.15 3.87
C LYS A 52 20.19 -0.18 3.08
N LEU A 53 19.68 0.89 3.70
CA LEU A 53 18.80 1.87 3.05
C LEU A 53 19.47 2.67 1.92
N ARG A 54 20.80 2.71 1.88
CA ARG A 54 21.55 3.36 0.79
C ARG A 54 21.61 2.53 -0.50
N ARG A 55 21.09 1.31 -0.48
CA ARG A 55 21.09 0.38 -1.62
C ARG A 55 19.67 0.15 -2.11
N TYR A 56 19.53 -0.08 -3.40
CA TYR A 56 18.25 -0.53 -3.94
C TYR A 56 17.90 -1.91 -3.38
N PRO A 57 16.65 -2.12 -2.99
CA PRO A 57 16.16 -3.46 -2.67
C PRO A 57 16.07 -4.32 -3.94
N PRO A 58 15.93 -5.65 -3.81
CA PRO A 58 15.55 -6.51 -4.94
C PRO A 58 14.26 -6.00 -5.59
N PRO A 59 14.21 -5.87 -6.93
CA PRO A 59 13.08 -5.23 -7.62
C PRO A 59 11.75 -5.96 -7.42
N ASP A 60 11.81 -7.29 -7.30
CA ASP A 60 10.63 -8.16 -7.26
C ASP A 60 10.24 -8.63 -5.86
N ALA A 61 10.89 -8.11 -4.82
CA ALA A 61 10.66 -8.51 -3.42
C ALA A 61 10.69 -10.04 -3.24
N ASP A 62 11.70 -10.69 -3.79
CA ASP A 62 11.79 -12.16 -3.91
C ASP A 62 11.58 -12.88 -2.59
N ASP A 63 12.30 -12.51 -1.53
CA ASP A 63 12.20 -13.15 -0.20
C ASP A 63 10.77 -13.11 0.36
N PHE A 64 10.07 -11.98 0.14
CA PHE A 64 8.69 -11.83 0.57
C PHE A 64 7.76 -12.73 -0.26
N ARG A 65 7.92 -12.73 -1.58
CA ARG A 65 7.10 -13.54 -2.49
C ARG A 65 7.26 -15.03 -2.22
N ASP A 66 8.48 -15.49 -1.98
CA ASP A 66 8.75 -16.90 -1.66
C ASP A 66 8.10 -17.30 -0.32
N THR A 67 8.22 -16.46 0.70
CA THR A 67 7.59 -16.69 2.00
C THR A 67 6.06 -16.70 1.90
N ALA A 68 5.48 -15.74 1.21
CA ALA A 68 4.04 -15.65 1.01
C ALA A 68 3.49 -16.81 0.16
N ALA A 69 4.22 -17.21 -0.89
CA ALA A 69 3.87 -18.36 -1.72
C ALA A 69 3.81 -19.65 -0.91
N ALA A 70 4.82 -19.89 -0.07
CA ALA A 70 4.87 -21.05 0.81
C ALA A 70 3.72 -21.02 1.84
N LEU A 71 3.45 -19.86 2.46
CA LEU A 71 2.39 -19.71 3.44
C LEU A 71 0.99 -19.97 2.84
N HIS A 72 0.73 -19.42 1.66
CA HIS A 72 -0.57 -19.50 1.01
C HIS A 72 -0.71 -20.67 0.04
N GLN A 73 0.35 -21.48 -0.13
CA GLN A 73 0.40 -22.64 -1.05
C GLN A 73 -0.01 -22.29 -2.49
N ILE A 74 0.52 -21.16 -2.98
CA ILE A 74 0.33 -20.68 -4.36
C ILE A 74 1.68 -20.49 -5.05
N ASP A 75 1.66 -20.41 -6.38
CA ASP A 75 2.87 -20.10 -7.14
C ASP A 75 3.30 -18.65 -6.87
N ARG A 76 4.60 -18.44 -6.63
CA ARG A 76 5.17 -17.10 -6.44
C ARG A 76 4.91 -16.14 -7.59
N ASN A 77 4.74 -16.66 -8.80
CA ASN A 77 4.42 -15.86 -9.99
C ASN A 77 2.99 -15.29 -9.96
N ASN A 78 2.14 -15.79 -9.07
CA ASN A 78 0.80 -15.27 -8.82
C ASN A 78 0.78 -14.21 -7.70
N ILE A 79 1.94 -13.75 -7.25
CA ILE A 79 2.06 -12.74 -6.19
C ILE A 79 2.71 -11.49 -6.76
N ILE A 80 2.02 -10.35 -6.64
CA ILE A 80 2.56 -9.03 -6.87
C ILE A 80 2.72 -8.28 -5.55
N VAL A 81 3.81 -7.56 -5.39
CA VAL A 81 4.08 -6.73 -4.21
C VAL A 81 4.05 -5.26 -4.62
N THR A 82 3.27 -4.47 -3.89
CA THR A 82 3.09 -3.05 -4.15
C THR A 82 3.26 -2.24 -2.86
N ARG A 83 3.45 -0.94 -2.99
CA ARG A 83 3.51 -0.01 -1.85
C ARG A 83 2.11 0.39 -1.38
N GLY A 84 1.38 -0.59 -0.89
CA GLY A 84 0.00 -0.42 -0.42
C GLY A 84 -1.05 -0.70 -1.48
N GLY A 85 -2.33 -0.71 -1.03
CA GLY A 85 -3.49 -1.05 -1.87
C GLY A 85 -3.76 -0.05 -2.99
N ASP A 86 -3.51 1.24 -2.77
CA ASP A 86 -3.76 2.28 -3.77
C ASP A 86 -2.87 2.13 -5.01
N GLU A 87 -1.61 1.77 -4.82
CA GLU A 87 -0.73 1.46 -5.94
C GLU A 87 -1.22 0.22 -6.70
N LEU A 88 -1.64 -0.82 -5.99
CA LEU A 88 -2.20 -2.03 -6.60
C LEU A 88 -3.45 -1.71 -7.43
N LEU A 89 -4.40 -0.98 -6.88
CA LEU A 89 -5.62 -0.57 -7.59
C LEU A 89 -5.28 0.22 -8.86
N ARG A 90 -4.37 1.18 -8.76
CA ARG A 90 -3.92 1.95 -9.93
C ARG A 90 -3.29 1.08 -11.00
N LEU A 91 -2.44 0.12 -10.60
CA LEU A 91 -1.81 -0.81 -11.54
C LEU A 91 -2.84 -1.72 -12.21
N MET A 92 -3.80 -2.25 -11.44
CA MET A 92 -4.88 -3.08 -11.98
C MET A 92 -5.70 -2.30 -13.02
N LEU A 93 -6.13 -1.08 -12.69
CA LEU A 93 -6.89 -0.25 -13.62
C LEU A 93 -6.10 0.07 -14.88
N THR A 94 -4.82 0.43 -14.74
CA THR A 94 -3.97 0.76 -15.88
C THR A 94 -3.71 -0.44 -16.78
N THR A 95 -3.67 -1.65 -16.21
CA THR A 95 -3.33 -2.87 -16.94
C THR A 95 -4.53 -3.50 -17.62
N PHE A 96 -5.71 -3.45 -16.99
CA PHE A 96 -6.86 -4.26 -17.41
C PHE A 96 -8.06 -3.45 -17.90
N VAL A 97 -8.03 -2.11 -17.77
CA VAL A 97 -9.18 -1.26 -18.13
C VAL A 97 -8.76 -0.26 -19.19
N ASP A 98 -9.41 -0.31 -20.35
CA ASP A 98 -9.20 0.67 -21.41
C ASP A 98 -9.74 2.05 -21.03
N PRO A 99 -9.12 3.15 -21.52
CA PRO A 99 -9.64 4.49 -21.30
C PRO A 99 -11.10 4.62 -21.73
N GLY A 100 -11.94 5.12 -20.82
CA GLY A 100 -13.37 5.32 -21.08
C GLY A 100 -14.26 4.11 -20.79
N GLN A 101 -13.70 2.98 -20.39
CA GLN A 101 -14.49 1.83 -19.97
C GLN A 101 -15.05 2.05 -18.55
N PRO A 102 -16.34 1.71 -18.29
CA PRO A 102 -16.91 1.77 -16.96
C PRO A 102 -16.35 0.67 -16.07
N ILE A 103 -16.14 1.00 -14.79
CA ILE A 103 -15.73 0.04 -13.75
C ILE A 103 -16.92 -0.16 -12.84
N GLY A 104 -17.34 -1.42 -12.66
CA GLY A 104 -18.32 -1.79 -11.66
C GLY A 104 -17.66 -1.86 -10.27
N ILE A 105 -18.24 -1.20 -9.27
CA ILE A 105 -17.88 -1.23 -7.86
C ILE A 105 -19.09 -1.65 -7.04
#